data_a1c9bac6bfc744f1343226a39a4692fe
#
_entry.id   a1c9bac6bfc744f1343226a39a4692fe
#
_cell.length_a   1.000
_cell.length_b   1.000
_cell.length_c   1.000
_cell.angle_alpha   90.00
_cell.angle_beta   90.00
_cell.angle_gamma   90.00
#
_symmetry.space_group_name_H-M   'P 1'
#
loop_
_entity.id
_entity.type
_entity.pdbx_description
1 polymer ?
#
loop_
_entity_poly.entity_id
_entity_poly.type
_entity_poly.pdbx_seq_one_letter_code
_entity_poly.pdbx_strand_id
1 'polypeptide(L)' 'MELKAYGEMLVCEAVKSQHGSLTVSEQNKAVIISCGDKVENIDVGDIIFYEVNKKQSVGEYFVIHMNSILCKVM' A
#
# COMPACT_ATOMS: atom_id res chain seq x y z
N MET A 1 15.85 -6.46 -2.97
CA MET A 1 15.98 -5.00 -3.06
C MET A 1 15.08 -4.36 -2.01
N GLU A 2 15.66 -3.54 -1.17
CA GLU A 2 14.90 -2.81 -0.17
C GLU A 2 14.50 -1.45 -0.72
N LEU A 3 13.23 -1.14 -0.62
CA LEU A 3 12.72 0.17 -0.98
C LEU A 3 12.37 0.93 0.29
N LYS A 4 12.78 2.18 0.34
CA LYS A 4 12.47 3.06 1.47
C LYS A 4 11.62 4.21 0.97
N ALA A 5 10.48 4.43 1.61
CA ALA A 5 9.61 5.56 1.27
C ALA A 5 10.26 6.87 1.70
N TYR A 6 9.93 7.93 0.98
CA TYR A 6 10.52 9.24 1.19
C TYR A 6 9.44 10.29 1.37
N GLY A 7 9.59 11.13 2.38
CA GLY A 7 8.68 12.24 2.59
C GLY A 7 7.26 11.79 2.90
N GLU A 8 6.33 12.15 2.03
CA GLU A 8 4.92 11.82 2.18
C GLU A 8 4.52 10.53 1.45
N MET A 9 5.50 9.79 0.94
CA MET A 9 5.24 8.59 0.14
C MET A 9 5.18 7.34 0.99
N LEU A 10 4.59 6.31 0.42
CA LEU A 10 4.45 4.99 1.05
C LEU A 10 4.83 3.93 0.06
N VAL A 11 5.65 2.98 0.49
CA VAL A 11 5.94 1.78 -0.30
C VAL A 11 5.00 0.69 0.16
N CYS A 12 4.29 0.10 -0.79
CA CYS A 12 3.25 -0.87 -0.52
C CYS A 12 3.42 -2.13 -1.34
N GLU A 13 2.82 -3.21 -0.85
CA GLU A 13 2.73 -4.46 -1.56
C GLU A 13 1.27 -4.87 -1.65
N ALA A 14 0.89 -5.43 -2.80
CA ALA A 14 -0.48 -5.87 -3.00
C ALA A 14 -0.83 -7.01 -2.05
N VAL A 15 -2.00 -6.92 -1.44
CA VAL A 15 -2.51 -7.98 -0.59
C VAL A 15 -3.24 -8.97 -1.46
N LYS A 16 -2.77 -10.21 -1.46
CA LYS A 16 -3.42 -11.31 -2.16
C LYS A 16 -4.21 -12.11 -1.15
N SER A 17 -5.51 -12.06 -1.24
CA SER A 17 -6.33 -12.92 -0.42
C SER A 17 -6.86 -14.06 -1.28
N GLN A 18 -6.54 -15.29 -0.88
CA GLN A 18 -7.08 -16.48 -1.49
C GLN A 18 -8.18 -17.03 -0.57
N HIS A 19 -9.40 -17.01 -1.06
CA HIS A 19 -10.51 -17.66 -0.39
C HIS A 19 -11.04 -18.75 -1.30
N GLY A 20 -10.59 -19.98 -1.07
CA GLY A 20 -11.05 -21.13 -1.82
C GLY A 20 -10.80 -21.00 -3.31
N SER A 21 -11.83 -21.24 -4.10
CA SER A 21 -11.73 -21.17 -5.56
C SER A 21 -12.01 -19.79 -6.14
N LEU A 22 -12.32 -18.83 -5.29
CA LEU A 22 -12.59 -17.47 -5.74
C LEU A 22 -11.39 -16.57 -5.43
N THR A 23 -10.70 -16.21 -6.49
CA THR A 23 -9.65 -15.22 -6.39
C THR A 23 -10.31 -13.85 -6.48
N VAL A 24 -10.58 -13.24 -5.35
CA VAL A 24 -11.03 -11.86 -5.34
C VAL A 24 -9.78 -11.00 -5.34
N SER A 25 -9.47 -10.46 -6.49
CA SER A 25 -8.38 -9.49 -6.57
C SER A 25 -8.87 -8.17 -5.97
N GLU A 26 -8.54 -7.94 -4.72
CA GLU A 26 -8.79 -6.65 -4.11
C GLU A 26 -7.73 -5.69 -4.62
N GLN A 27 -8.03 -5.02 -5.72
CA GLN A 27 -7.05 -4.20 -6.43
C GLN A 27 -6.65 -2.95 -5.67
N ASN A 28 -7.47 -2.54 -4.71
CA ASN A 28 -7.23 -1.29 -3.98
C ASN A 28 -6.80 -1.49 -2.53
N LYS A 29 -6.39 -2.70 -2.17
CA LYS A 29 -5.94 -3.03 -0.82
C LYS A 29 -4.45 -3.33 -0.84
N ALA A 30 -3.74 -2.80 0.12
CA ALA A 30 -2.29 -2.95 0.18
C ALA A 30 -1.79 -3.00 1.62
N VAL A 31 -0.64 -3.67 1.79
CA VAL A 31 0.07 -3.66 3.07
C VAL A 31 1.25 -2.69 2.97
N ILE A 32 1.45 -1.93 4.02
CA ILE A 32 2.51 -0.91 4.06
C ILE A 32 3.84 -1.58 4.37
N ILE A 33 4.81 -1.39 3.49
CA ILE A 33 6.16 -1.92 3.64
C ILE A 33 7.10 -0.86 4.21
N SER A 34 6.92 0.39 3.80
CA SER A 34 7.75 1.49 4.29
C SER A 34 6.97 2.78 4.27
N CYS A 35 7.18 3.62 5.29
CA CYS A 35 6.54 4.93 5.40
C CYS A 35 7.58 6.02 5.31
N GLY A 36 7.27 7.09 4.57
CA GLY A 36 8.09 8.28 4.57
C GLY A 36 8.04 8.99 5.92
N ASP A 37 9.00 9.86 6.15
CA ASP A 37 9.15 10.53 7.44
C ASP A 37 8.04 11.55 7.73
N LYS A 38 7.30 11.96 6.73
CA LYS A 38 6.19 12.91 6.89
C LYS A 38 4.82 12.22 6.96
N VAL A 39 4.79 10.91 6.89
CA VAL A 39 3.54 10.16 6.98
C VAL A 39 3.15 10.01 8.44
N GLU A 40 1.90 10.34 8.75
CA GLU A 40 1.36 10.22 10.09
C GLU A 40 0.20 9.22 10.11
N ASN A 41 0.04 8.55 11.24
CA ASN A 41 -1.08 7.62 11.50
C ASN A 41 -1.04 6.33 10.67
N ILE A 42 0.02 6.09 9.94
CA ILE A 42 0.22 4.87 9.15
C ILE A 42 1.56 4.27 9.57
N ASP A 43 1.54 2.97 9.86
CA ASP A 43 2.73 2.24 10.27
C ASP A 43 3.01 1.08 9.32
N VAL A 44 4.26 0.62 9.33
CA VAL A 44 4.64 -0.56 8.57
C VAL A 44 3.82 -1.76 9.06
N GLY A 45 3.27 -2.50 8.12
CA GLY A 45 2.40 -3.64 8.42
C GLY A 45 0.92 -3.32 8.39
N ASP A 46 0.56 -2.05 8.36
CA ASP A 46 -0.85 -1.65 8.26
C ASP A 46 -1.41 -2.03 6.89
N ILE A 47 -2.68 -2.36 6.87
CA ILE A 47 -3.41 -2.65 5.64
C ILE A 47 -4.31 -1.47 5.34
N ILE A 48 -4.20 -0.96 4.12
CA ILE A 48 -4.94 0.24 3.72
C ILE A 48 -5.67 0.01 2.40
N PHE A 49 -6.67 0.84 2.15
CA PHE A 49 -7.30 0.98 0.84
C PHE A 49 -6.84 2.27 0.21
N TYR A 50 -6.56 2.25 -1.08
CA TYR A 50 -6.00 3.39 -1.78
C TYR A 50 -6.62 3.56 -3.17
N GLU A 51 -6.35 4.70 -3.80
CA GLU A 51 -6.80 4.95 -5.16
C GLU A 51 -5.87 4.26 -6.16
N VAL A 52 -6.38 3.25 -6.85
CA VAL A 52 -5.58 2.41 -7.76
C VAL A 52 -4.91 3.24 -8.84
N ASN A 53 -5.57 4.27 -9.33
CA ASN A 53 -5.05 5.10 -10.41
C ASN A 53 -3.88 5.99 -9.99
N LYS A 54 -3.59 6.06 -8.71
CA LYS A 54 -2.52 6.92 -8.20
C LYS A 54 -1.27 6.16 -7.82
N LYS A 55 -1.25 4.85 -7.99
CA LYS A 55 -0.07 4.07 -7.65
C LYS A 55 0.96 4.13 -8.77
N GLN A 56 2.22 4.03 -8.37
CA GLN A 56 3.32 3.93 -9.31
C GLN A 56 4.12 2.67 -9.00
N SER A 57 4.21 1.78 -9.96
CA SER A 57 4.86 0.49 -9.77
C SER A 57 6.38 0.62 -9.76
N VAL A 58 7.02 -0.06 -8.81
CA VAL A 58 8.47 -0.13 -8.71
C VAL A 58 8.82 -1.59 -8.39
N GLY A 59 9.17 -2.35 -9.42
CA GLY A 59 9.44 -3.78 -9.25
C GLY A 59 8.20 -4.54 -8.78
N GLU A 60 8.34 -5.29 -7.70
CA GLU A 60 7.24 -6.05 -7.11
C GLU A 60 6.39 -5.20 -6.16
N TYR A 61 6.82 -3.98 -5.90
CA TYR A 61 6.14 -3.07 -5.00
C TYR A 61 5.52 -1.93 -5.78
N PHE A 62 4.78 -1.11 -5.10
CA PHE A 62 4.29 0.14 -5.69
C PHE A 62 4.35 1.24 -4.63
N VAL A 63 4.35 2.47 -5.13
CA VAL A 63 4.49 3.66 -4.28
C VAL A 63 3.24 4.50 -4.45
N ILE A 64 2.71 4.98 -3.34
CA ILE A 64 1.57 5.90 -3.36
C ILE A 64 1.87 7.09 -2.46
N HIS A 65 1.18 8.19 -2.73
CA HIS A 65 1.22 9.36 -1.86
C HIS A 65 0.23 9.14 -0.70
N MET A 66 0.55 9.68 0.47
CA MET A 66 -0.32 9.50 1.64
C MET A 66 -1.74 10.03 1.41
N ASN A 67 -1.90 11.03 0.52
CA ASN A 67 -3.23 11.56 0.19
C ASN A 67 -4.05 10.61 -0.68
N SER A 68 -3.44 9.56 -1.21
CA SER A 68 -4.14 8.57 -2.02
C SER A 68 -4.77 7.46 -1.18
N ILE A 69 -4.54 7.48 0.12
CA ILE A 69 -5.12 6.50 1.04
C ILE A 69 -6.58 6.87 1.30
N LEU A 70 -7.47 5.91 1.08
CA LEU A 70 -8.90 6.12 1.35
C LEU A 70 -9.24 5.81 2.80
N CYS A 71 -8.70 4.71 3.31
CA CYS A 71 -8.93 4.33 4.70
C CYS A 71 -7.92 3.26 5.12
N LYS A 72 -7.86 3.02 6.42
CA LYS A 72 -6.99 1.99 7.01
C LYS A 72 -7.87 0.92 7.63
N VAL A 73 -7.47 -0.33 7.43
CA VAL A 73 -8.16 -1.47 8.07
C VAL A 73 -7.71 -1.53 9.53
N MET A 74 -8.65 -1.47 10.41
CA MET A 74 -8.37 -1.47 11.86
C MET A 74 -8.59 -2.84 12.48
#